data_52b0098cc6b6a84662ac881aedbe431f
#
_entry.id   52b0098cc6b6a84662ac881aedbe431f
#
_cell.length_a   1.000
_cell.length_b   1.000
_cell.length_c   1.000
_cell.angle_alpha   90.00
_cell.angle_beta   90.00
_cell.angle_gamma   90.00
#
_symmetry.space_group_name_H-M   'P 1'
#
loop_
_entity.id
_entity.type
_entity.pdbx_description
1 polymer ?
#
loop_
_entity_poly.entity_id
_entity_poly.type
_entity_poly.pdbx_seq_one_letter_code
_entity_poly.pdbx_strand_id
1 'polypeptide(L)'
;YNSWEFVSNTETNEQPPEEFHPLNHKLFHGDQFKFKSNDVYSIILSPLRQNQNIPGILILENNRTYGRTGNKKRLLYKCRPYDPQYPDFLIPYNITMGFHKNFQNKYVTFKFDHWNLDDKHPYGILSQVIGDVHHLPSFYEYQLYCYNLHNSITPAIHYCKKKLADQSIESYMEQIETNPEQYGEILKTNRDDIFTVDPTGCKDRDDAISITRTPLCPENNPKEMKYT
;
A
#
# COMPACT_ATOMS: atom_id res chain seq x y z
N TYR A 1 16.72 7.11 -16.09
CA TYR A 1 15.97 7.53 -17.28
C TYR A 1 14.58 7.93 -16.83
N ASN A 2 14.32 9.24 -16.65
CA ASN A 2 12.98 9.73 -16.34
C ASN A 2 12.33 10.16 -17.64
N SER A 3 11.79 9.21 -18.39
CA SER A 3 10.85 9.53 -19.47
C SER A 3 9.48 9.72 -18.81
N TRP A 4 8.87 10.87 -19.01
CA TRP A 4 7.51 11.17 -18.58
C TRP A 4 6.57 10.87 -19.73
N GLU A 5 5.44 10.22 -19.41
CA GLU A 5 4.36 10.01 -20.35
C GLU A 5 3.13 10.78 -19.87
N PHE A 6 2.53 11.55 -20.75
CA PHE A 6 1.32 12.30 -20.48
C PHE A 6 0.13 11.58 -21.09
N VAL A 7 -0.86 11.26 -20.27
CA VAL A 7 -2.11 10.65 -20.70
C VAL A 7 -3.19 11.71 -20.70
N SER A 8 -3.74 12.04 -21.88
CA SER A 8 -4.86 12.98 -22.00
C SER A 8 -6.17 12.26 -21.69
N ASN A 9 -6.95 12.79 -20.76
CA ASN A 9 -8.29 12.28 -20.42
C ASN A 9 -9.43 13.07 -21.09
N THR A 10 -9.11 14.04 -21.94
CA THR A 10 -10.09 14.88 -22.64
C THR A 10 -9.78 14.98 -24.12
N GLU A 11 -10.81 15.16 -24.95
CA GLU A 11 -10.69 15.35 -26.40
C GLU A 11 -10.01 16.69 -26.80
N THR A 12 -9.65 17.52 -25.84
CA THR A 12 -8.90 18.74 -26.08
C THR A 12 -7.43 18.43 -26.18
N ASN A 13 -6.90 18.51 -27.41
CA ASN A 13 -5.55 18.17 -27.83
C ASN A 13 -4.42 19.11 -27.30
N GLU A 14 -4.56 19.74 -26.16
CA GLU A 14 -3.47 20.50 -25.54
C GLU A 14 -2.53 19.53 -24.80
N GLN A 15 -1.52 19.03 -25.50
CA GLN A 15 -0.42 18.30 -24.86
C GLN A 15 0.65 19.30 -24.41
N PRO A 16 1.31 19.01 -23.28
CA PRO A 16 2.48 19.80 -22.87
C PRO A 16 3.56 19.77 -23.97
N PRO A 17 4.30 20.87 -24.16
CA PRO A 17 5.38 20.92 -25.12
C PRO A 17 6.49 19.91 -24.77
N GLU A 18 7.31 19.47 -25.74
CA GLU A 18 8.38 18.50 -25.53
C GLU A 18 9.40 18.91 -24.45
N GLU A 19 9.59 20.21 -24.25
CA GLU A 19 10.49 20.76 -23.22
C GLU A 19 9.86 20.83 -21.82
N PHE A 20 8.59 20.43 -21.67
CA PHE A 20 7.88 20.47 -20.38
C PHE A 20 8.44 19.44 -19.42
N HIS A 21 9.07 19.90 -18.35
CA HIS A 21 9.57 19.03 -17.30
C HIS A 21 8.69 19.12 -16.05
N PRO A 22 7.94 18.08 -15.68
CA PRO A 22 6.94 18.10 -14.60
C PRO A 22 7.47 18.62 -13.27
N LEU A 23 8.70 18.25 -12.88
CA LEU A 23 9.29 18.69 -11.61
C LEU A 23 9.54 20.21 -11.54
N ASN A 24 9.75 20.89 -12.68
CA ASN A 24 9.86 22.35 -12.72
C ASN A 24 8.54 23.03 -12.37
N HIS A 25 7.44 22.38 -12.72
CA HIS A 25 6.07 22.81 -12.39
C HIS A 25 5.54 22.18 -11.11
N LYS A 26 6.43 21.58 -10.30
CA LYS A 26 6.10 20.97 -9.00
C LYS A 26 5.06 19.84 -9.09
N LEU A 27 5.03 19.14 -10.20
CA LEU A 27 4.19 17.97 -10.40
C LEU A 27 4.92 16.70 -9.96
N PHE A 28 4.17 15.79 -9.37
CA PHE A 28 4.60 14.45 -9.05
C PHE A 28 4.07 13.42 -10.05
N HIS A 29 4.68 12.28 -10.10
CA HIS A 29 4.16 11.14 -10.86
C HIS A 29 2.74 10.78 -10.36
N GLY A 30 1.81 10.59 -11.31
CA GLY A 30 0.41 10.32 -11.01
C GLY A 30 -0.46 11.55 -10.72
N ASP A 31 0.10 12.76 -10.77
CA ASP A 31 -0.68 13.98 -10.63
C ASP A 31 -1.59 14.17 -11.85
N GLN A 32 -2.87 14.48 -11.61
CA GLN A 32 -3.80 14.96 -12.63
C GLN A 32 -3.88 16.47 -12.55
N PHE A 33 -3.69 17.14 -13.67
CA PHE A 33 -3.64 18.60 -13.71
C PHE A 33 -4.32 19.17 -14.96
N LYS A 34 -4.70 20.42 -14.87
CA LYS A 34 -5.15 21.24 -16.02
C LYS A 34 -3.98 22.04 -16.54
N PHE A 35 -3.81 22.01 -17.86
CA PHE A 35 -2.77 22.72 -18.58
C PHE A 35 -3.40 23.83 -19.43
N LYS A 36 -2.82 25.02 -19.39
CA LYS A 36 -3.27 26.15 -20.19
C LYS A 36 -2.10 27.10 -20.49
N SER A 37 -1.98 27.52 -21.74
CA SER A 37 -1.00 28.53 -22.16
C SER A 37 0.45 28.17 -21.77
N ASN A 38 0.84 26.90 -21.98
CA ASN A 38 2.16 26.36 -21.65
C ASN A 38 2.52 26.31 -20.16
N ASP A 39 1.54 26.42 -19.27
CA ASP A 39 1.77 26.29 -17.84
C ASP A 39 0.68 25.43 -17.16
N VAL A 40 0.99 24.94 -15.96
CA VAL A 40 0.05 24.20 -15.12
C VAL A 40 -0.90 25.19 -14.45
N TYR A 41 -2.18 25.12 -14.84
CA TYR A 41 -3.21 26.00 -14.29
C TYR A 41 -3.66 25.54 -12.89
N SER A 42 -3.90 24.25 -12.72
CA SER A 42 -4.30 23.69 -11.42
C SER A 42 -4.06 22.19 -11.36
N ILE A 43 -3.73 21.70 -10.19
CA ILE A 43 -3.67 20.26 -9.87
C ILE A 43 -5.07 19.84 -9.42
N ILE A 44 -5.64 18.85 -10.11
CA ILE A 44 -6.97 18.31 -9.83
C ILE A 44 -6.89 17.21 -8.76
N LEU A 45 -5.95 16.29 -8.95
CA LEU A 45 -5.73 15.14 -8.08
C LEU A 45 -4.22 14.90 -7.95
N SER A 46 -3.78 14.62 -6.75
CA SER A 46 -2.40 14.25 -6.46
C SER A 46 -2.38 13.12 -5.43
N PRO A 47 -2.17 11.87 -5.85
CA PRO A 47 -2.12 10.74 -4.93
C PRO A 47 -1.04 10.91 -3.85
N LEU A 48 0.12 11.44 -4.23
CA LEU A 48 1.21 11.66 -3.29
C LEU A 48 0.85 12.69 -2.21
N ARG A 49 0.23 13.83 -2.60
CA ARG A 49 -0.15 14.89 -1.65
C ARG A 49 -1.25 14.45 -0.68
N GLN A 50 -2.05 13.48 -1.06
CA GLN A 50 -3.11 12.92 -0.22
C GLN A 50 -2.61 11.80 0.69
N ASN A 51 -1.47 11.19 0.37
CA ASN A 51 -0.91 10.11 1.16
C ASN A 51 -0.37 10.62 2.51
N GLN A 52 -0.89 10.06 3.62
CA GLN A 52 -0.49 10.44 4.97
C GLN A 52 0.74 9.66 5.47
N ASN A 53 1.12 8.57 4.78
CA ASN A 53 2.16 7.64 5.19
C ASN A 53 3.06 7.25 4.02
N ILE A 54 3.73 8.23 3.42
CA ILE A 54 4.71 7.98 2.36
C ILE A 54 5.93 7.31 3.00
N PRO A 55 6.27 6.06 2.63
CA PRO A 55 7.45 5.40 3.17
C PRO A 55 8.73 5.98 2.56
N GLY A 56 9.77 6.11 3.39
CA GLY A 56 11.05 6.62 2.93
C GLY A 56 12.19 6.35 3.90
N ILE A 57 13.39 6.70 3.47
CA ILE A 57 14.61 6.61 4.27
C ILE A 57 15.10 8.02 4.59
N LEU A 58 15.08 8.37 5.87
CA LEU A 58 15.66 9.61 6.37
C LEU A 58 17.19 9.46 6.45
N ILE A 59 17.91 10.28 5.68
CA ILE A 59 19.36 10.19 5.52
C ILE A 59 20.02 11.06 6.57
N LEU A 60 20.62 10.43 7.57
CA LEU A 60 21.29 11.08 8.69
C LEU A 60 22.80 10.89 8.67
N GLU A 61 23.30 9.96 7.84
CA GLU A 61 24.74 9.70 7.70
C GLU A 61 25.50 10.99 7.40
N ASN A 62 26.69 11.09 7.98
CA ASN A 62 27.57 12.26 7.88
C ASN A 62 26.95 13.57 8.40
N ASN A 63 25.83 13.51 9.10
CA ASN A 63 25.13 14.68 9.65
C ASN A 63 24.92 15.82 8.63
N ARG A 64 24.68 15.47 7.35
CA ARG A 64 24.49 16.44 6.28
C ARG A 64 23.10 17.06 6.37
N THR A 65 23.06 18.37 6.59
CA THR A 65 21.82 19.13 6.69
C THR A 65 21.60 20.03 5.48
N TYR A 66 20.36 20.39 5.24
CA TYR A 66 19.91 21.18 4.09
C TYR A 66 19.22 22.48 4.54
N GLY A 67 19.67 23.05 5.63
CA GLY A 67 19.11 24.27 6.21
C GLY A 67 18.30 24.02 7.48
N ARG A 68 17.45 24.97 7.81
CA ARG A 68 16.57 24.94 8.98
C ARG A 68 15.15 25.34 8.59
N THR A 69 14.17 24.92 9.39
CA THR A 69 12.79 25.41 9.24
C THR A 69 12.71 26.92 9.39
N GLY A 70 11.65 27.55 8.86
CA GLY A 70 11.45 29.00 8.91
C GLY A 70 11.51 29.60 10.32
N ASN A 71 11.13 28.84 11.35
CA ASN A 71 11.31 29.21 12.76
C ASN A 71 12.73 28.89 13.31
N LYS A 72 13.64 28.43 12.48
CA LYS A 72 15.05 28.09 12.75
C LYS A 72 15.28 27.04 13.86
N LYS A 73 14.22 26.34 14.31
CA LYS A 73 14.30 25.42 15.45
C LYS A 73 14.79 24.03 15.05
N ARG A 74 14.42 23.54 13.85
CA ARG A 74 14.74 22.18 13.41
C ARG A 74 15.63 22.18 12.18
N LEU A 75 16.57 21.26 12.15
CA LEU A 75 17.40 20.99 10.98
C LEU A 75 16.61 20.20 9.94
N LEU A 76 16.88 20.48 8.67
CA LEU A 76 16.30 19.79 7.53
C LEU A 76 17.24 18.70 7.04
N TYR A 77 16.71 17.49 6.91
CA TYR A 77 17.42 16.33 6.39
C TYR A 77 16.74 15.81 5.13
N LYS A 78 17.49 15.18 4.26
CA LYS A 78 16.95 14.50 3.11
C LYS A 78 16.21 13.23 3.52
N CYS A 79 15.04 13.05 2.94
CA CYS A 79 14.31 11.79 2.97
C CYS A 79 14.11 11.31 1.55
N ARG A 80 14.57 10.11 1.26
CA ARG A 80 14.38 9.44 -0.02
C ARG A 80 13.13 8.58 0.05
N PRO A 81 12.09 8.88 -0.75
CA PRO A 81 10.92 8.02 -0.84
C PRO A 81 11.28 6.60 -1.29
N TYR A 82 10.45 5.63 -0.93
CA TYR A 82 10.59 4.25 -1.42
C TYR A 82 10.41 4.16 -2.93
N ASP A 83 9.43 4.87 -3.47
CA ASP A 83 9.20 4.95 -4.90
C ASP A 83 10.22 5.90 -5.55
N PRO A 84 11.08 5.40 -6.45
CA PRO A 84 12.13 6.19 -7.09
C PRO A 84 11.60 7.22 -8.09
N GLN A 85 10.31 7.19 -8.42
CA GLN A 85 9.66 8.19 -9.29
C GLN A 85 9.48 9.53 -8.57
N TYR A 86 9.56 9.55 -7.25
CA TYR A 86 9.46 10.77 -6.46
C TYR A 86 10.82 11.38 -6.14
N PRO A 87 10.92 12.72 -6.11
CA PRO A 87 12.15 13.40 -5.72
C PRO A 87 12.46 13.22 -4.22
N ASP A 88 13.72 13.44 -3.83
CA ASP A 88 14.10 13.55 -2.41
C ASP A 88 13.35 14.70 -1.74
N PHE A 89 12.83 14.48 -0.53
CA PHE A 89 12.15 15.46 0.32
C PHE A 89 13.07 16.04 1.36
N LEU A 90 12.75 17.26 1.82
CA LEU A 90 13.37 17.86 3.01
C LEU A 90 12.42 17.73 4.20
N ILE A 91 12.87 17.03 5.25
CA ILE A 91 12.06 16.77 6.44
C ILE A 91 12.75 17.36 7.67
N PRO A 92 12.03 18.16 8.48
CA PRO A 92 12.56 18.65 9.75
C PRO A 92 12.67 17.51 10.76
N TYR A 93 13.87 17.30 11.27
CA TYR A 93 14.14 16.26 12.25
C TYR A 93 15.08 16.77 13.35
N ASN A 94 14.85 16.33 14.58
CA ASN A 94 15.74 16.55 15.70
C ASN A 94 16.42 15.23 16.04
N ILE A 95 17.73 15.19 15.87
CA ILE A 95 18.49 14.02 16.28
C ILE A 95 18.57 14.02 17.81
N THR A 96 17.99 12.99 18.42
CA THR A 96 18.22 12.72 19.84
C THR A 96 19.60 12.09 19.96
N MET A 97 20.56 12.83 20.48
CA MET A 97 21.92 12.32 20.68
C MET A 97 21.92 11.26 21.77
N GLY A 98 22.10 10.00 21.40
CA GLY A 98 22.49 8.93 22.29
C GLY A 98 24.02 8.93 22.51
N PHE A 99 24.51 7.97 23.30
CA PHE A 99 25.96 7.81 23.57
C PHE A 99 26.78 7.48 22.32
N HIS A 100 26.14 7.06 21.22
CA HIS A 100 26.83 6.72 19.96
C HIS A 100 26.79 7.90 18.99
N LYS A 101 27.95 8.32 18.53
CA LYS A 101 28.14 9.42 17.57
C LYS A 101 27.77 9.03 16.12
N ASN A 102 27.41 7.79 15.85
CA ASN A 102 27.08 7.33 14.50
C ASN A 102 25.62 7.62 14.20
N PHE A 103 25.42 8.55 13.28
CA PHE A 103 24.10 8.86 12.74
C PHE A 103 23.69 7.77 11.76
N GLN A 104 22.79 6.90 12.19
CA GLN A 104 22.25 5.86 11.32
C GLN A 104 21.00 6.38 10.59
N ASN A 105 20.89 6.02 9.31
CA ASN A 105 19.69 6.28 8.53
C ASN A 105 18.49 5.56 9.15
N LYS A 106 17.30 6.15 8.98
CA LYS A 106 16.09 5.61 9.59
C LYS A 106 15.02 5.35 8.53
N TYR A 107 14.34 4.23 8.67
CA TYR A 107 13.05 4.02 8.03
C TYR A 107 12.01 4.93 8.68
N VAL A 108 11.29 5.66 7.85
CA VAL A 108 10.27 6.61 8.30
C VAL A 108 9.04 6.54 7.41
N THR A 109 7.93 7.06 7.94
CA THR A 109 6.83 7.54 7.11
C THR A 109 6.69 9.04 7.27
N PHE A 110 6.29 9.69 6.21
CA PHE A 110 6.09 11.13 6.17
C PHE A 110 4.91 11.47 5.25
N LYS A 111 4.47 12.72 5.29
CA LYS A 111 3.47 13.26 4.37
C LYS A 111 4.00 14.51 3.69
N PHE A 112 3.48 14.81 2.52
CA PHE A 112 3.76 16.05 1.81
C PHE A 112 3.33 17.26 2.65
N ASP A 113 4.13 18.33 2.62
CA ASP A 113 3.81 19.60 3.25
C ASP A 113 3.59 20.69 2.18
N HIS A 114 4.68 21.14 1.56
CA HIS A 114 4.63 22.14 0.51
C HIS A 114 5.81 21.98 -0.47
N TRP A 115 5.68 22.64 -1.62
CA TRP A 115 6.75 22.75 -2.61
C TRP A 115 6.57 24.07 -3.37
N ASN A 116 7.31 25.11 -2.98
CA ASN A 116 7.24 26.43 -3.64
C ASN A 116 8.02 26.41 -4.95
N LEU A 117 7.74 27.37 -5.82
CA LEU A 117 8.38 27.46 -7.14
C LEU A 117 9.91 27.55 -7.05
N ASP A 118 10.42 28.29 -6.07
CA ASP A 118 11.87 28.48 -5.86
C ASP A 118 12.55 27.33 -5.15
N ASP A 119 11.79 26.38 -4.59
CA ASP A 119 12.34 25.27 -3.84
C ASP A 119 12.86 24.16 -4.77
N LYS A 120 14.10 23.76 -4.55
CA LYS A 120 14.69 22.62 -5.29
C LYS A 120 14.05 21.28 -4.93
N HIS A 121 13.66 21.11 -3.67
CA HIS A 121 13.11 19.87 -3.12
C HIS A 121 11.75 20.15 -2.46
N PRO A 122 10.79 19.21 -2.55
CA PRO A 122 9.58 19.30 -1.76
C PRO A 122 9.87 19.14 -0.26
N TYR A 123 9.04 19.73 0.56
CA TYR A 123 9.07 19.59 2.02
C TYR A 123 8.05 18.56 2.47
N GLY A 124 8.43 17.82 3.52
CA GLY A 124 7.56 16.84 4.15
C GLY A 124 7.53 17.00 5.66
N ILE A 125 6.45 16.50 6.25
CA ILE A 125 6.27 16.41 7.69
C ILE A 125 6.43 14.95 8.09
N LEU A 126 7.32 14.67 9.03
CA LEU A 126 7.52 13.34 9.59
C LEU A 126 6.22 12.87 10.27
N SER A 127 5.71 11.72 9.84
CA SER A 127 4.56 11.06 10.47
C SER A 127 5.04 10.11 11.58
N GLN A 128 6.01 9.25 11.25
CA GLN A 128 6.52 8.23 12.18
C GLN A 128 7.98 7.91 11.89
N VAL A 129 8.75 7.59 12.93
CA VAL A 129 10.05 6.92 12.82
C VAL A 129 9.84 5.44 13.11
N ILE A 130 10.08 4.59 12.13
CA ILE A 130 9.92 3.14 12.25
C ILE A 130 11.13 2.54 12.98
N GLY A 131 12.34 2.92 12.57
CA GLY A 131 13.56 2.46 13.22
C GLY A 131 14.80 2.59 12.35
N ASP A 132 15.92 2.02 12.81
CA ASP A 132 17.18 2.06 12.09
C ASP A 132 17.19 1.13 10.88
N VAL A 133 17.85 1.54 9.78
CA VAL A 133 17.91 0.76 8.53
C VAL A 133 18.65 -0.57 8.68
N HIS A 134 19.48 -0.72 9.71
CA HIS A 134 20.20 -1.97 10.00
C HIS A 134 19.45 -2.91 10.95
N HIS A 135 18.28 -2.50 11.43
CA HIS A 135 17.46 -3.29 12.33
C HIS A 135 16.40 -4.08 11.54
N LEU A 136 16.53 -5.40 11.49
CA LEU A 136 15.67 -6.28 10.67
C LEU A 136 14.17 -6.15 10.97
N PRO A 137 13.69 -6.11 12.23
CA PRO A 137 12.29 -5.86 12.52
C PRO A 137 11.77 -4.53 11.94
N SER A 138 12.58 -3.46 11.98
CA SER A 138 12.22 -2.17 11.39
C SER A 138 12.12 -2.25 9.87
N PHE A 139 12.95 -3.08 9.23
CA PHE A 139 12.84 -3.35 7.79
C PHE A 139 11.50 -4.02 7.45
N TYR A 140 11.09 -5.04 8.20
CA TYR A 140 9.81 -5.70 7.94
C TYR A 140 8.62 -4.74 8.13
N GLU A 141 8.62 -3.96 9.20
CA GLU A 141 7.58 -2.95 9.42
C GLU A 141 7.56 -1.91 8.30
N TYR A 142 8.73 -1.44 7.86
CA TYR A 142 8.86 -0.53 6.73
C TYR A 142 8.27 -1.11 5.44
N GLN A 143 8.51 -2.40 5.15
CA GLN A 143 7.95 -3.07 3.97
C GLN A 143 6.41 -3.09 3.99
N LEU A 144 5.78 -3.21 5.15
CA LEU A 144 4.32 -3.12 5.24
C LEU A 144 3.80 -1.76 4.74
N TYR A 145 4.52 -0.68 5.03
CA TYR A 145 4.18 0.65 4.48
C TYR A 145 4.45 0.74 2.97
N CYS A 146 5.54 0.17 2.49
CA CYS A 146 5.89 0.18 1.06
C CYS A 146 4.83 -0.50 0.19
N TYR A 147 4.19 -1.54 0.71
CA TYR A 147 3.16 -2.30 0.00
C TYR A 147 1.72 -1.99 0.44
N ASN A 148 1.52 -0.90 1.21
CA ASN A 148 0.21 -0.51 1.77
C ASN A 148 -0.46 -1.60 2.64
N LEU A 149 0.32 -2.46 3.27
CA LEU A 149 -0.13 -3.54 4.15
C LEU A 149 -0.09 -3.17 5.63
N HIS A 150 0.23 -1.93 5.97
CA HIS A 150 0.37 -1.43 7.34
C HIS A 150 -0.96 -1.21 8.06
N ASN A 151 -2.08 -1.33 7.36
CA ASN A 151 -3.40 -1.17 7.97
C ASN A 151 -3.66 -2.33 8.94
N SER A 152 -3.98 -2.00 10.18
CA SER A 152 -4.37 -3.00 11.17
C SER A 152 -5.65 -3.72 10.73
N ILE A 153 -5.63 -5.05 10.74
CA ILE A 153 -6.84 -5.87 10.53
C ILE A 153 -7.76 -5.88 11.74
N THR A 154 -7.32 -5.34 12.89
CA THR A 154 -8.07 -5.32 14.15
C THR A 154 -9.46 -4.70 14.02
N PRO A 155 -9.67 -3.54 13.35
CA PRO A 155 -11.00 -2.99 13.16
C PRO A 155 -11.91 -3.92 12.34
N ALA A 156 -11.39 -4.58 11.31
CA ALA A 156 -12.15 -5.53 10.50
C ALA A 156 -12.55 -6.76 11.32
N ILE A 157 -11.61 -7.33 12.09
CA ILE A 157 -11.90 -8.43 13.01
C ILE A 157 -12.95 -8.03 14.04
N HIS A 158 -12.84 -6.82 14.63
CA HIS A 158 -13.81 -6.33 15.61
C HIS A 158 -15.22 -6.18 14.99
N TYR A 159 -15.28 -5.63 13.77
CA TYR A 159 -16.54 -5.52 13.02
C TYR A 159 -17.16 -6.89 12.74
N CYS A 160 -16.37 -7.85 12.26
CA CYS A 160 -16.84 -9.22 12.02
C CYS A 160 -17.32 -9.88 13.31
N LYS A 161 -16.55 -9.79 14.40
CA LYS A 161 -16.95 -10.32 15.70
C LYS A 161 -18.25 -9.71 16.20
N LYS A 162 -18.44 -8.40 16.05
CA LYS A 162 -19.68 -7.72 16.44
C LYS A 162 -20.87 -8.20 15.61
N LYS A 163 -20.70 -8.32 14.29
CA LYS A 163 -21.77 -8.83 13.41
C LYS A 163 -22.14 -10.28 13.69
N LEU A 164 -21.17 -11.13 14.02
CA LEU A 164 -21.38 -12.54 14.32
C LEU A 164 -21.87 -12.78 15.73
N ALA A 165 -21.65 -11.84 16.67
CA ALA A 165 -22.09 -12.00 18.06
C ALA A 165 -23.62 -12.00 18.23
N ASP A 166 -24.34 -11.36 17.32
CA ASP A 166 -25.79 -11.23 17.37
C ASP A 166 -26.53 -12.34 16.59
N GLN A 167 -25.79 -13.26 15.96
CA GLN A 167 -26.37 -14.36 15.16
C GLN A 167 -25.81 -15.70 15.62
N SER A 168 -26.70 -16.68 15.85
CA SER A 168 -26.25 -18.07 16.03
C SER A 168 -25.77 -18.67 14.71
N ILE A 169 -24.87 -19.66 14.78
CA ILE A 169 -24.39 -20.38 13.60
C ILE A 169 -25.56 -20.99 12.83
N GLU A 170 -26.55 -21.52 13.54
CA GLU A 170 -27.75 -22.12 12.96
C GLU A 170 -28.56 -21.10 12.16
N SER A 171 -28.79 -19.91 12.72
CA SER A 171 -29.48 -18.82 12.02
C SER A 171 -28.75 -18.35 10.78
N TYR A 172 -27.42 -18.34 10.86
CA TYR A 172 -26.60 -17.97 9.70
C TYR A 172 -26.62 -19.03 8.60
N MET A 173 -26.58 -20.31 8.98
CA MET A 173 -26.72 -21.41 8.03
C MET A 173 -28.09 -21.43 7.36
N GLU A 174 -29.17 -21.16 8.11
CA GLU A 174 -30.52 -21.02 7.55
C GLU A 174 -30.62 -19.88 6.54
N GLN A 175 -29.95 -18.74 6.78
CA GLN A 175 -29.91 -17.64 5.82
C GLN A 175 -29.20 -18.04 4.52
N ILE A 176 -28.09 -18.78 4.61
CA ILE A 176 -27.36 -19.27 3.44
C ILE A 176 -28.24 -20.26 2.65
N GLU A 177 -28.89 -21.19 3.31
CA GLU A 177 -29.76 -22.18 2.67
C GLU A 177 -31.02 -21.56 2.00
N THR A 178 -31.55 -20.48 2.58
CA THR A 178 -32.76 -19.80 2.07
C THR A 178 -32.46 -18.80 0.94
N ASN A 179 -31.21 -18.34 0.82
CA ASN A 179 -30.82 -17.33 -0.19
C ASN A 179 -29.68 -17.84 -1.10
N PRO A 180 -29.87 -18.90 -1.88
CA PRO A 180 -28.81 -19.46 -2.73
C PRO A 180 -28.33 -18.49 -3.81
N GLU A 181 -29.17 -17.54 -4.23
CA GLU A 181 -28.78 -16.51 -5.20
C GLU A 181 -27.71 -15.54 -4.66
N GLN A 182 -27.74 -15.29 -3.35
CA GLN A 182 -26.78 -14.38 -2.69
C GLN A 182 -25.51 -15.07 -2.23
N TYR A 183 -25.62 -16.30 -1.72
CA TYR A 183 -24.51 -17.01 -1.06
C TYR A 183 -23.97 -18.19 -1.87
N GLY A 184 -24.62 -18.53 -2.98
CA GLY A 184 -24.30 -19.72 -3.75
C GLY A 184 -24.96 -20.99 -3.19
N GLU A 185 -24.85 -22.07 -3.92
CA GLU A 185 -25.40 -23.37 -3.53
C GLU A 185 -24.46 -24.08 -2.54
N ILE A 186 -25.02 -24.53 -1.41
CA ILE A 186 -24.26 -25.34 -0.46
C ILE A 186 -24.13 -26.76 -1.02
N LEU A 187 -22.90 -27.15 -1.35
CA LEU A 187 -22.62 -28.52 -1.73
C LEU A 187 -22.69 -29.42 -0.49
N LYS A 188 -23.73 -30.27 -0.41
CA LYS A 188 -23.85 -31.30 0.62
C LYS A 188 -22.92 -32.47 0.28
N THR A 189 -21.64 -32.36 0.61
CA THR A 189 -20.66 -33.45 0.46
C THR A 189 -20.57 -34.25 1.76
N ASN A 190 -20.23 -35.54 1.64
CA ASN A 190 -19.86 -36.32 2.81
C ASN A 190 -18.59 -35.73 3.41
N ARG A 191 -18.49 -35.68 4.74
CA ARG A 191 -17.29 -35.14 5.44
C ARG A 191 -16.00 -35.85 5.06
N ASP A 192 -16.09 -37.10 4.68
CA ASP A 192 -14.94 -37.95 4.33
C ASP A 192 -14.34 -37.59 2.94
N ASP A 193 -15.07 -36.83 2.15
CA ASP A 193 -14.66 -36.40 0.82
C ASP A 193 -13.95 -35.02 0.81
N ILE A 194 -13.83 -34.39 1.99
CA ILE A 194 -13.17 -33.08 2.17
C ILE A 194 -11.95 -33.25 3.06
N PHE A 195 -10.79 -32.82 2.59
CA PHE A 195 -9.54 -32.90 3.35
C PHE A 195 -8.66 -31.68 3.09
N THR A 196 -7.76 -31.42 4.06
CA THR A 196 -6.72 -30.39 3.95
C THR A 196 -5.36 -31.05 4.01
N VAL A 197 -4.35 -30.47 3.35
CA VAL A 197 -2.97 -30.95 3.37
C VAL A 197 -2.12 -29.91 4.11
N ASP A 198 -2.08 -30.08 5.44
CA ASP A 198 -1.40 -29.13 6.32
C ASP A 198 -0.30 -29.82 7.11
N PRO A 199 0.78 -29.09 7.49
CA PRO A 199 1.81 -29.59 8.38
C PRO A 199 1.25 -29.95 9.76
N THR A 200 1.86 -30.91 10.44
CA THR A 200 1.51 -31.25 11.82
C THR A 200 1.55 -30.03 12.73
N GLY A 201 0.44 -29.72 13.41
CA GLY A 201 0.31 -28.58 14.32
C GLY A 201 -0.13 -27.27 13.65
N CYS A 202 -0.48 -27.26 12.38
CA CYS A 202 -1.09 -26.14 11.70
C CYS A 202 -2.43 -25.80 12.37
N LYS A 203 -2.61 -24.50 12.71
CA LYS A 203 -3.83 -23.98 13.32
C LYS A 203 -4.71 -23.22 12.32
N ASP A 204 -4.10 -22.77 11.25
CA ASP A 204 -4.73 -21.98 10.20
C ASP A 204 -4.76 -22.83 8.93
N ARG A 205 -5.94 -23.32 8.58
CA ARG A 205 -6.16 -24.20 7.43
C ARG A 205 -6.86 -23.39 6.37
N ASP A 206 -6.10 -22.99 5.34
CA ASP A 206 -6.58 -22.07 4.33
C ASP A 206 -7.34 -22.77 3.22
N ASP A 207 -6.90 -23.96 2.80
CA ASP A 207 -7.44 -24.67 1.65
C ASP A 207 -8.09 -26.00 2.04
N ALA A 208 -9.27 -26.27 1.49
CA ALA A 208 -9.96 -27.54 1.59
C ALA A 208 -10.15 -28.14 0.19
N ILE A 209 -9.79 -29.40 0.03
CA ILE A 209 -9.91 -30.13 -1.22
C ILE A 209 -11.03 -31.14 -1.08
N SER A 210 -11.95 -31.22 -2.06
CA SER A 210 -12.94 -32.27 -2.15
C SER A 210 -12.73 -33.09 -3.43
N ILE A 211 -12.97 -34.40 -3.34
CA ILE A 211 -12.89 -35.32 -4.47
C ILE A 211 -14.24 -35.96 -4.65
N THR A 212 -14.89 -35.69 -5.78
CA THR A 212 -16.16 -36.29 -6.14
C THR A 212 -15.97 -37.23 -7.31
N ARG A 213 -16.51 -38.43 -7.20
CA ARG A 213 -16.51 -39.43 -8.29
C ARG A 213 -17.78 -39.25 -9.11
N THR A 214 -17.64 -38.83 -10.34
CA THR A 214 -18.75 -38.70 -11.26
C THR A 214 -18.68 -39.80 -12.31
N PRO A 215 -19.74 -40.63 -12.49
CA PRO A 215 -19.76 -41.63 -13.57
C PRO A 215 -19.74 -40.94 -14.91
N LEU A 216 -18.85 -41.33 -15.80
CA LEU A 216 -18.61 -40.69 -17.11
C LEU A 216 -19.73 -40.90 -18.14
N CYS A 217 -20.59 -41.82 -17.95
CA CYS A 217 -21.83 -42.04 -18.71
C CYS A 217 -22.46 -43.35 -18.23
N PRO A 218 -23.78 -43.37 -17.95
CA PRO A 218 -24.40 -44.62 -17.49
C PRO A 218 -24.53 -45.71 -18.59
N GLU A 219 -24.35 -45.33 -19.85
CA GLU A 219 -24.74 -46.23 -20.96
C GLU A 219 -23.59 -47.02 -21.60
N ASN A 220 -22.31 -46.63 -21.44
CA ASN A 220 -21.24 -47.28 -22.23
C ASN A 220 -20.02 -47.80 -21.52
N ASN A 221 -19.71 -47.44 -20.25
CA ASN A 221 -18.61 -48.05 -19.52
C ASN A 221 -18.62 -47.77 -18.00
N PRO A 222 -19.11 -48.67 -17.18
CA PRO A 222 -19.24 -48.47 -15.73
C PRO A 222 -17.89 -48.50 -14.97
N LYS A 223 -16.76 -48.62 -15.68
CA LYS A 223 -15.41 -48.68 -15.06
C LYS A 223 -14.58 -47.37 -15.24
N GLU A 224 -15.02 -46.47 -16.08
CA GLU A 224 -14.32 -45.18 -16.21
C GLU A 224 -14.97 -44.12 -15.31
N MET A 225 -14.23 -43.66 -14.33
CA MET A 225 -14.63 -42.54 -13.46
C MET A 225 -13.71 -41.36 -13.72
N LYS A 226 -14.32 -40.19 -13.83
CA LYS A 226 -13.58 -38.91 -13.89
C LYS A 226 -13.53 -38.32 -12.48
N TYR A 227 -12.34 -37.85 -12.07
CA TYR A 227 -12.16 -37.10 -10.84
C TYR A 227 -12.15 -35.61 -11.19
N THR A 228 -12.90 -34.82 -10.47
CA THR A 228 -12.91 -33.33 -10.53
C THR A 228 -12.55 -32.77 -9.19
#